data_0bd26a6d02a64b6ea83bf2786fdc87bb
#
_entry.id   0bd26a6d02a64b6ea83bf2786fdc87bb
#
_cell.length_a   1.000
_cell.length_b   1.000
_cell.length_c   1.000
_cell.angle_alpha   90.00
_cell.angle_beta   90.00
_cell.angle_gamma   90.00
#
_symmetry.space_group_name_H-M   'P 1'
#
loop_
_entity.id
_entity.type
_entity.pdbx_description
1 polymer ?
#
loop_
_entity_poly.entity_id
_entity_poly.type
_entity_poly.pdbx_seq_one_letter_code
_entity_poly.pdbx_strand_id
1 'polypeptide(L)'
;MAAARAALELAEQATSLGPIAELEQKVAANPLDHQARYDLALALNAKGRRNEALDHLLEIVKRDRKWNDDGARKQLVQLFDAWGPTDEATVNGRRRLSSILFA
;
A
#
# COMPACT_ATOMS: atom_id res chain seq x y z
N MET A 1 -3.87 -20.88 4.19
CA MET A 1 -4.17 -19.77 5.12
C MET A 1 -4.11 -18.44 4.36
N ALA A 2 -5.01 -17.52 4.68
CA ALA A 2 -5.14 -16.26 3.94
C ALA A 2 -3.87 -15.40 3.99
N ALA A 3 -3.19 -15.32 5.13
CA ALA A 3 -1.98 -14.50 5.28
C ALA A 3 -0.82 -14.98 4.40
N ALA A 4 -0.60 -16.30 4.31
CA ALA A 4 0.46 -16.85 3.48
C ALA A 4 0.18 -16.61 1.99
N ARG A 5 -1.08 -16.74 1.59
CA ARG A 5 -1.48 -16.49 0.21
C ARG A 5 -1.34 -15.01 -0.16
N ALA A 6 -1.76 -14.12 0.73
CA ALA A 6 -1.64 -12.68 0.50
C ALA A 6 -0.16 -12.26 0.39
N ALA A 7 0.71 -12.83 1.23
CA ALA A 7 2.15 -12.55 1.17
C ALA A 7 2.76 -12.99 -0.16
N LEU A 8 2.37 -14.16 -0.67
CA LEU A 8 2.85 -14.65 -1.95
C LEU A 8 2.40 -13.74 -3.10
N GLU A 9 1.13 -13.37 -3.11
CA GLU A 9 0.58 -12.49 -4.15
C GLU A 9 1.28 -11.13 -4.15
N LEU A 10 1.56 -10.57 -2.97
CA LEU A 10 2.27 -9.31 -2.84
C LEU A 10 3.71 -9.42 -3.36
N ALA A 11 4.39 -10.52 -3.07
CA ALA A 11 5.75 -10.74 -3.57
C ALA A 11 5.77 -10.84 -5.09
N GLU A 12 4.80 -11.53 -5.69
CA GLU A 12 4.69 -11.64 -7.14
C GLU A 12 4.41 -10.29 -7.79
N GLN A 13 3.54 -9.48 -7.18
CA GLN A 13 3.25 -8.13 -7.66
C GLN A 13 4.51 -7.26 -7.62
N ALA A 14 5.27 -7.33 -6.54
CA ALA A 14 6.46 -6.50 -6.36
C ALA A 14 7.57 -6.83 -7.37
N THR A 15 7.74 -8.10 -7.75
CA THR A 15 8.81 -8.50 -8.69
C THR A 15 8.59 -7.95 -10.08
N SER A 16 7.37 -7.58 -10.44
CA SER A 16 7.08 -7.01 -11.76
C SER A 16 7.28 -5.50 -11.81
N LEU A 17 7.61 -4.87 -10.67
CA LEU A 17 7.77 -3.42 -10.56
C LEU A 17 9.23 -3.01 -10.75
N GLY A 18 9.45 -1.76 -11.15
CA GLY A 18 10.79 -1.21 -11.28
C GLY A 18 11.47 -0.94 -9.95
N PRO A 19 12.74 -0.47 -9.99
CA PRO A 19 13.44 -0.08 -8.77
C PRO A 19 12.69 0.99 -7.97
N ILE A 20 12.77 0.90 -6.65
CA ILE A 20 12.13 1.86 -5.74
C ILE A 20 12.53 3.29 -6.08
N ALA A 21 13.80 3.54 -6.37
CA ALA A 21 14.30 4.88 -6.69
C ALA A 21 13.56 5.51 -7.87
N GLU A 22 13.30 4.74 -8.92
CA GLU A 22 12.55 5.23 -10.08
C GLU A 22 11.11 5.58 -9.73
N LEU A 23 10.48 4.73 -8.93
CA LEU A 23 9.10 4.98 -8.48
C LEU A 23 9.02 6.19 -7.56
N GLU A 24 10.00 6.36 -6.68
CA GLU A 24 10.08 7.54 -5.82
C GLU A 24 10.23 8.83 -6.64
N GLN A 25 11.04 8.79 -7.71
CA GLN A 25 11.18 9.94 -8.61
C GLN A 25 9.88 10.27 -9.33
N LYS A 26 9.14 9.26 -9.77
CA LYS A 26 7.84 9.48 -10.42
C LYS A 26 6.84 10.15 -9.48
N VAL A 27 6.78 9.69 -8.23
CA VAL A 27 5.88 10.27 -7.23
C VAL A 27 6.33 11.70 -6.88
N ALA A 28 7.63 11.94 -6.77
CA ALA A 28 8.15 13.28 -6.49
C ALA A 28 7.84 14.26 -7.62
N ALA A 29 7.95 13.79 -8.87
CA ALA A 29 7.66 14.61 -10.04
C ALA A 29 6.16 14.91 -10.19
N ASN A 30 5.31 13.95 -9.82
CA ASN A 30 3.86 14.11 -9.87
C ASN A 30 3.20 13.42 -8.68
N PRO A 31 2.97 14.15 -7.58
CA PRO A 31 2.35 13.56 -6.38
C PRO A 31 0.93 13.01 -6.61
N LEU A 32 0.27 13.38 -7.70
CA LEU A 32 -1.05 12.89 -8.06
C LEU A 32 -1.01 11.65 -8.96
N ASP A 33 0.18 11.14 -9.25
CA ASP A 33 0.34 9.88 -9.99
C ASP A 33 0.07 8.71 -9.03
N HIS A 34 -1.20 8.39 -8.88
CA HIS A 34 -1.63 7.34 -7.95
C HIS A 34 -1.09 5.96 -8.32
N GLN A 35 -0.96 5.68 -9.62
CA GLN A 35 -0.42 4.40 -10.06
C GLN A 35 1.05 4.24 -9.62
N ALA A 36 1.86 5.28 -9.80
CA ALA A 36 3.26 5.23 -9.36
C ALA A 36 3.36 5.09 -7.83
N ARG A 37 2.51 5.80 -7.11
CA ARG A 37 2.46 5.72 -5.65
C ARG A 37 2.03 4.34 -5.17
N TYR A 38 1.05 3.75 -5.83
CA TYR A 38 0.58 2.39 -5.56
C TYR A 38 1.71 1.38 -5.79
N ASP A 39 2.38 1.47 -6.94
CA ASP A 39 3.50 0.59 -7.28
C ASP A 39 4.64 0.75 -6.28
N LEU A 40 4.94 1.98 -5.87
CA LEU A 40 5.95 2.26 -4.86
C LEU A 40 5.62 1.59 -3.52
N ALA A 41 4.36 1.65 -3.11
CA ALA A 41 3.92 1.02 -1.86
C ALA A 41 4.17 -0.50 -1.90
N LEU A 42 3.85 -1.15 -3.01
CA LEU A 42 4.10 -2.59 -3.17
C LEU A 42 5.58 -2.92 -3.11
N ALA A 43 6.42 -2.12 -3.76
CA ALA A 43 7.87 -2.31 -3.73
C ALA A 43 8.45 -2.08 -2.33
N LEU A 44 7.96 -1.08 -1.62
CA LEU A 44 8.38 -0.80 -0.24
C LEU A 44 8.01 -1.94 0.70
N ASN A 45 6.79 -2.48 0.56
CA ASN A 45 6.39 -3.63 1.36
C ASN A 45 7.29 -4.84 1.10
N ALA A 46 7.68 -5.07 -0.14
CA ALA A 46 8.58 -6.17 -0.49
C ALA A 46 9.95 -6.05 0.20
N LYS A 47 10.36 -4.83 0.53
CA LYS A 47 11.61 -4.55 1.26
C LYS A 47 11.41 -4.50 2.78
N GLY A 48 10.22 -4.81 3.27
CA GLY A 48 9.91 -4.76 4.70
C GLY A 48 9.66 -3.36 5.24
N ARG A 49 9.53 -2.36 4.38
CA ARG A 49 9.28 -0.97 4.79
C ARG A 49 7.76 -0.73 4.88
N ARG A 50 7.14 -1.39 5.84
CA ARG A 50 5.68 -1.46 5.98
C ARG A 50 5.03 -0.11 6.23
N ASN A 51 5.59 0.70 7.12
CA ASN A 51 5.01 2.01 7.44
C ASN A 51 5.04 2.96 6.25
N GLU A 52 6.11 2.93 5.46
CA GLU A 52 6.21 3.74 4.26
C GLU A 52 5.19 3.29 3.21
N ALA A 53 5.00 1.97 3.06
CA ALA A 53 3.96 1.42 2.18
C ALA A 53 2.57 1.90 2.60
N LEU A 54 2.28 1.90 3.90
CA LEU A 54 1.03 2.43 4.44
C LEU A 54 0.84 3.89 4.07
N ASP A 55 1.87 4.70 4.27
CA ASP A 55 1.80 6.14 4.02
C ASP A 55 1.35 6.43 2.59
N HIS A 56 1.93 5.72 1.62
CA HIS A 56 1.59 5.94 0.21
C HIS A 56 0.17 5.48 -0.12
N LEU A 57 -0.25 4.31 0.34
CA LEU A 57 -1.60 3.82 0.05
C LEU A 57 -2.67 4.65 0.75
N LEU A 58 -2.42 5.06 1.99
CA LEU A 58 -3.35 5.92 2.72
C LEU A 58 -3.48 7.30 2.05
N GLU A 59 -2.39 7.81 1.49
CA GLU A 59 -2.44 9.08 0.75
C GLU A 59 -3.34 8.98 -0.48
N ILE A 60 -3.29 7.86 -1.21
CA ILE A 60 -4.19 7.64 -2.34
C ILE A 60 -5.65 7.64 -1.87
N VAL A 61 -5.97 6.90 -0.82
CA VAL A 61 -7.34 6.85 -0.28
C VAL A 61 -7.81 8.23 0.15
N LYS A 62 -6.93 9.00 0.78
CA LYS A 62 -7.23 10.35 1.25
C LYS A 62 -7.54 11.30 0.10
N ARG A 63 -6.76 11.23 -1.00
CA ARG A 63 -6.90 12.12 -2.14
C ARG A 63 -7.97 11.68 -3.12
N ASP A 64 -8.09 10.38 -3.37
CA ASP A 64 -9.04 9.82 -4.32
C ASP A 64 -9.45 8.41 -3.88
N ARG A 65 -10.46 8.36 -3.04
CA ARG A 65 -10.97 7.11 -2.46
C ARG A 65 -11.36 6.09 -3.52
N LYS A 66 -11.91 6.56 -4.63
CA LYS A 66 -12.46 5.68 -5.68
C LYS A 66 -11.45 5.30 -6.75
N TRP A 67 -10.22 5.81 -6.65
CA TRP A 67 -9.20 5.50 -7.65
C TRP A 67 -9.08 3.99 -7.85
N ASN A 68 -9.07 3.58 -9.10
CA ASN A 68 -8.91 2.16 -9.49
C ASN A 68 -9.93 1.26 -8.77
N ASP A 69 -11.17 1.68 -8.69
CA ASP A 69 -12.27 0.91 -8.08
C ASP A 69 -11.93 0.52 -6.63
N ASP A 70 -11.59 1.51 -5.82
CA ASP A 70 -11.15 1.32 -4.44
C ASP A 70 -9.84 0.51 -4.33
N GLY A 71 -9.00 0.53 -5.36
CA GLY A 71 -7.80 -0.28 -5.44
C GLY A 71 -6.83 -0.08 -4.29
N ALA A 72 -6.64 1.17 -3.83
CA ALA A 72 -5.74 1.44 -2.72
C ALA A 72 -6.26 0.86 -1.40
N ARG A 73 -7.56 0.99 -1.13
CA ARG A 73 -8.18 0.41 0.06
C ARG A 73 -8.10 -1.12 0.04
N LYS A 74 -8.40 -1.72 -1.10
CA LYS A 74 -8.31 -3.17 -1.28
C LYS A 74 -6.89 -3.67 -1.05
N GLN A 75 -5.90 -2.92 -1.54
CA GLN A 75 -4.50 -3.27 -1.35
C GLN A 75 -4.09 -3.17 0.12
N LEU A 76 -4.58 -2.16 0.84
CA LEU A 76 -4.33 -2.04 2.27
C LEU A 76 -4.88 -3.27 3.02
N VAL A 77 -6.07 -3.71 2.70
CA VAL A 77 -6.66 -4.90 3.31
C VAL A 77 -5.80 -6.14 3.04
N GLN A 78 -5.30 -6.28 1.83
CA GLN A 78 -4.41 -7.38 1.47
C GLN A 78 -3.11 -7.34 2.29
N LEU A 79 -2.55 -6.16 2.49
CA LEU A 79 -1.36 -5.98 3.34
C LEU A 79 -1.65 -6.37 4.79
N PHE A 80 -2.78 -5.95 5.32
CA PHE A 80 -3.17 -6.29 6.69
C PHE A 80 -3.31 -7.80 6.87
N ASP A 81 -3.86 -8.49 5.88
CA ASP A 81 -3.96 -9.96 5.91
C ASP A 81 -2.57 -10.61 5.86
N ALA A 82 -1.68 -10.07 5.04
CA ALA A 82 -0.32 -10.61 4.93
C ALA A 82 0.50 -10.40 6.21
N TRP A 83 0.36 -9.22 6.84
CA TRP A 83 1.11 -8.88 8.06
C TRP A 83 0.53 -9.53 9.31
N GLY A 84 -0.78 -9.79 9.31
CA GLY A 84 -1.49 -10.34 10.45
C GLY A 84 -2.11 -9.28 11.36
N PRO A 85 -3.15 -9.65 12.13
CA PRO A 85 -3.96 -8.68 12.88
C PRO A 85 -3.24 -8.02 14.07
N THR A 86 -2.17 -8.63 14.57
CA THR A 86 -1.44 -8.11 15.73
C THR A 86 -0.20 -7.31 15.37
N ASP A 87 0.18 -7.26 14.09
CA ASP A 87 1.33 -6.48 13.64
C ASP A 87 1.06 -4.99 13.86
N GLU A 88 2.07 -4.26 14.33
CA GLU A 88 1.95 -2.83 14.60
C GLU A 88 1.52 -2.05 13.36
N ALA A 89 2.05 -2.40 12.20
CA ALA A 89 1.68 -1.74 10.96
C ALA A 89 0.20 -1.99 10.62
N THR A 90 -0.30 -3.18 10.87
CA THR A 90 -1.73 -3.51 10.67
C THR A 90 -2.61 -2.67 11.60
N VAL A 91 -2.29 -2.65 12.89
CA VAL A 91 -3.07 -1.90 13.88
C VAL A 91 -3.07 -0.41 13.54
N ASN A 92 -1.91 0.14 13.28
CA ASN A 92 -1.74 1.54 12.90
C ASN A 92 -2.47 1.87 11.59
N GLY A 93 -2.31 1.01 10.59
CA GLY A 93 -2.92 1.19 9.28
C GLY A 93 -4.44 1.16 9.33
N ARG A 94 -5.01 0.22 10.08
CA ARG A 94 -6.46 0.13 10.25
C ARG A 94 -7.03 1.36 10.91
N ARG A 95 -6.37 1.85 11.94
CA ARG A 95 -6.80 3.07 12.64
C ARG A 95 -6.76 4.28 11.72
N ARG A 96 -5.68 4.45 10.98
CA ARG A 96 -5.51 5.56 10.04
C ARG A 96 -6.53 5.50 8.91
N LEU A 97 -6.74 4.32 8.36
CA LEU A 97 -7.74 4.11 7.30
C LEU A 97 -9.14 4.45 7.78
N SER A 98 -9.50 4.00 8.98
CA SER A 98 -10.79 4.31 9.59
C SER A 98 -10.99 5.81 9.76
N SER A 99 -9.96 6.52 10.21
CA SER A 99 -9.99 7.97 10.35
C SER A 99 -10.24 8.68 9.02
N ILE A 100 -9.67 8.18 7.94
CA ILE A 100 -9.87 8.75 6.60
C ILE A 100 -11.29 8.47 6.10
N LEU A 101 -11.77 7.24 6.26
CA LEU A 101 -13.07 6.82 5.72
C LEU A 101 -14.27 7.41 6.48
N PHE A 102 -14.12 7.65 7.78
CA PHE A 102 -15.21 8.07 8.64
C PHE A 102 -14.99 9.44 9.30
N ALA A 103 -14.07 10.20 8.75
CA ALA A 103 -13.80 11.57 9.25
C ALA A 103 -14.93 12.54 8.92
#